data_e9cab7e48cf6b3bec1cc1af87fc9ecb3
#
_entry.id   e9cab7e48cf6b3bec1cc1af87fc9ecb3
#
_cell.length_a   1.000
_cell.length_b   1.000
_cell.length_c   1.000
_cell.angle_alpha   90.00
_cell.angle_beta   90.00
_cell.angle_gamma   90.00
#
_symmetry.space_group_name_H-M   'P 1'
#
loop_
_entity.id
_entity.type
_entity.pdbx_description
1 polymer ?
#
loop_
_entity_poly.entity_id
_entity_poly.type
_entity_poly.pdbx_seq_one_letter_code
_entity_poly.pdbx_strand_id
1 'polypeptide(L)'
;MNRDIERALDAAQQHAAAGQTDDAARLLQDVLNHAPDHGEALEGLGYLAARQGDHARAADYLVRAAANMTMSTEQLHFAAQVCQLAQRHADALALYERALARSPHHAESVLGVAMALIRLEQPARALATMEQLCKLQPRSPEAHYNRGTLLGTMARYNEELDAYRHAIALNPRFVLAHVNLGVALRDLGRFDEAMQQFKKALSIDPNDAGARTNRAQTNLLRGEFEHGWREYEWRWRDGSQDHGFPAQTLWTGAQPVAGKTLFVHHEQGYGDTLQFLRLVDRLSAAGARVVLRVQDALLPLLRGYRGAAEVIGEADAAPPFDYHIPLLSLPFVLKLRAADLAATAPYLDANVDTAPWNDVLADNNGSSDGSSERKPNIGIVWSGSRTHLNDRNRSMTLEQLLPLFDADARFFALQPDIRERDRDTLAQLEQRGVLRDVSARLSNFADTAAFISRLDLVISVDTAVAHLAGALGKPVWIALPFMPDWRWQLARSDTPWYANARLFRQTRRDDWSNVVGELRAALDALPRD
;
A
#
# COMPACT_ATOMS: atom_id res chain seq x y z
N MET A 1 -54.30 -18.16 6.00
CA MET A 1 -53.10 -17.47 5.45
C MET A 1 -52.37 -16.63 6.54
N ASN A 2 -52.90 -15.54 7.12
CA ASN A 2 -52.16 -14.80 8.17
C ASN A 2 -51.81 -15.67 9.41
N ARG A 3 -52.71 -16.46 9.95
CA ARG A 3 -52.42 -17.32 11.13
C ARG A 3 -51.38 -18.40 10.82
N ASP A 4 -51.28 -18.85 9.61
CA ASP A 4 -50.28 -19.87 9.24
C ASP A 4 -48.92 -19.27 9.10
N ILE A 5 -48.81 -18.02 8.58
CA ILE A 5 -47.58 -17.22 8.54
C ILE A 5 -47.11 -16.93 9.96
N GLU A 6 -47.97 -16.45 10.85
CA GLU A 6 -47.63 -16.18 12.28
C GLU A 6 -47.07 -17.43 12.97
N ARG A 7 -47.73 -18.60 12.78
CA ARG A 7 -47.24 -19.88 13.34
C ARG A 7 -45.87 -20.28 12.77
N ALA A 8 -45.66 -20.05 11.45
CA ALA A 8 -44.35 -20.35 10.83
C ALA A 8 -43.25 -19.45 11.37
N LEU A 9 -43.52 -18.18 11.59
CA LEU A 9 -42.56 -17.22 12.20
C LEU A 9 -42.23 -17.61 13.64
N ASP A 10 -43.21 -17.90 14.46
CA ASP A 10 -43.00 -18.35 15.84
C ASP A 10 -42.18 -19.65 15.91
N ALA A 11 -42.50 -20.63 15.03
CA ALA A 11 -41.72 -21.86 14.92
C ALA A 11 -40.28 -21.61 14.45
N ALA A 12 -40.09 -20.75 13.46
CA ALA A 12 -38.75 -20.37 12.97
C ALA A 12 -37.93 -19.71 14.09
N GLN A 13 -38.53 -18.85 14.90
CA GLN A 13 -37.86 -18.20 16.02
C GLN A 13 -37.46 -19.22 17.08
N GLN A 14 -38.33 -20.22 17.38
CA GLN A 14 -38.02 -21.30 18.31
C GLN A 14 -36.85 -22.18 17.83
N HIS A 15 -36.85 -22.55 16.53
CA HIS A 15 -35.76 -23.31 15.92
C HIS A 15 -34.46 -22.51 15.94
N ALA A 16 -34.50 -21.21 15.60
CA ALA A 16 -33.32 -20.35 15.66
C ALA A 16 -32.74 -20.23 17.08
N ALA A 17 -33.60 -20.10 18.09
CA ALA A 17 -33.20 -20.09 19.51
C ALA A 17 -32.61 -21.43 19.98
N ALA A 18 -33.09 -22.55 19.42
CA ALA A 18 -32.55 -23.88 19.67
C ALA A 18 -31.26 -24.20 18.85
N GLY A 19 -30.76 -23.26 18.04
CA GLY A 19 -29.58 -23.45 17.20
C GLY A 19 -29.84 -24.24 15.91
N GLN A 20 -31.09 -24.57 15.62
CA GLN A 20 -31.52 -25.30 14.41
C GLN A 20 -31.70 -24.32 13.25
N THR A 21 -30.57 -23.77 12.76
CA THR A 21 -30.55 -22.67 11.78
C THR A 21 -31.17 -23.05 10.44
N ASP A 22 -30.99 -24.29 9.99
CA ASP A 22 -31.51 -24.76 8.69
C ASP A 22 -33.04 -24.94 8.72
N ASP A 23 -33.59 -25.42 9.81
CA ASP A 23 -35.03 -25.56 9.98
C ASP A 23 -35.71 -24.20 10.09
N ALA A 24 -35.10 -23.27 10.82
CA ALA A 24 -35.55 -21.89 10.90
C ALA A 24 -35.53 -21.21 9.52
N ALA A 25 -34.43 -21.36 8.78
CA ALA A 25 -34.30 -20.76 7.44
C ALA A 25 -35.32 -21.33 6.45
N ARG A 26 -35.60 -22.62 6.54
CA ARG A 26 -36.62 -23.28 5.69
C ARG A 26 -38.02 -22.70 5.94
N LEU A 27 -38.41 -22.58 7.20
CA LEU A 27 -39.71 -22.02 7.57
C LEU A 27 -39.86 -20.57 7.12
N LEU A 28 -38.82 -19.75 7.29
CA LEU A 28 -38.82 -18.35 6.84
C LEU A 28 -38.86 -18.26 5.30
N GLN A 29 -38.15 -19.15 4.59
CA GLN A 29 -38.21 -19.23 3.14
C GLN A 29 -39.58 -19.64 2.63
N ASP A 30 -40.27 -20.55 3.31
CA ASP A 30 -41.66 -20.94 2.98
C ASP A 30 -42.60 -19.74 3.17
N VAL A 31 -42.41 -18.92 4.18
CA VAL A 31 -43.16 -17.66 4.31
C VAL A 31 -42.90 -16.75 3.11
N LEU A 32 -41.65 -16.58 2.66
CA LEU A 32 -41.31 -15.73 1.52
C LEU A 32 -41.82 -16.29 0.18
N ASN A 33 -42.00 -17.61 0.05
CA ASN A 33 -42.60 -18.21 -1.13
C ASN A 33 -44.07 -17.78 -1.29
N HIS A 34 -44.78 -17.51 -0.20
CA HIS A 34 -46.17 -17.06 -0.19
C HIS A 34 -46.30 -15.53 -0.09
N ALA A 35 -45.37 -14.88 0.56
CA ALA A 35 -45.31 -13.43 0.78
C ALA A 35 -43.87 -12.93 0.60
N PRO A 36 -43.40 -12.68 -0.64
CA PRO A 36 -42.00 -12.40 -0.97
C PRO A 36 -41.39 -11.21 -0.21
N ASP A 37 -42.22 -10.25 0.20
CA ASP A 37 -41.78 -9.04 0.87
C ASP A 37 -42.20 -9.00 2.35
N HIS A 38 -42.41 -10.20 2.98
CA HIS A 38 -42.72 -10.25 4.41
C HIS A 38 -41.52 -9.80 5.24
N GLY A 39 -41.62 -8.63 5.88
CA GLY A 39 -40.50 -7.97 6.56
C GLY A 39 -39.83 -8.81 7.64
N GLU A 40 -40.61 -9.43 8.54
CA GLU A 40 -40.07 -10.25 9.64
C GLU A 40 -39.37 -11.52 9.12
N ALA A 41 -39.89 -12.14 8.06
CA ALA A 41 -39.25 -13.31 7.46
C ALA A 41 -37.93 -12.92 6.76
N LEU A 42 -37.90 -11.78 6.08
CA LEU A 42 -36.68 -11.22 5.51
C LEU A 42 -35.66 -10.87 6.60
N GLU A 43 -36.07 -10.23 7.68
CA GLU A 43 -35.21 -9.91 8.80
C GLU A 43 -34.61 -11.17 9.43
N GLY A 44 -35.45 -12.18 9.71
CA GLY A 44 -34.99 -13.45 10.26
C GLY A 44 -33.96 -14.16 9.39
N LEU A 45 -34.18 -14.23 8.07
CA LEU A 45 -33.21 -14.80 7.13
C LEU A 45 -31.93 -13.98 7.08
N GLY A 46 -32.02 -12.65 7.16
CA GLY A 46 -30.88 -11.76 7.24
C GLY A 46 -30.02 -12.04 8.47
N TYR A 47 -30.62 -12.21 9.65
CA TYR A 47 -29.91 -12.59 10.87
C TYR A 47 -29.24 -13.96 10.77
N LEU A 48 -29.94 -14.96 10.22
CA LEU A 48 -29.38 -16.31 10.06
C LEU A 48 -28.19 -16.31 9.10
N ALA A 49 -28.29 -15.63 7.97
CA ALA A 49 -27.21 -15.51 6.99
C ALA A 49 -25.99 -14.75 7.57
N ALA A 50 -26.22 -13.68 8.34
CA ALA A 50 -25.16 -12.95 9.02
C ALA A 50 -24.40 -13.83 10.04
N ARG A 51 -25.10 -14.66 10.79
CA ARG A 51 -24.50 -15.64 11.73
C ARG A 51 -23.66 -16.71 11.03
N GLN A 52 -23.99 -17.04 9.79
CA GLN A 52 -23.25 -17.99 8.95
C GLN A 52 -22.05 -17.32 8.23
N GLY A 53 -21.88 -16.00 8.37
CA GLY A 53 -20.82 -15.23 7.70
C GLY A 53 -21.15 -14.86 6.25
N ASP A 54 -22.33 -15.21 5.73
CA ASP A 54 -22.78 -14.82 4.39
C ASP A 54 -23.34 -13.39 4.44
N HIS A 55 -22.41 -12.41 4.56
CA HIS A 55 -22.79 -11.02 4.69
C HIS A 55 -23.47 -10.44 3.44
N ALA A 56 -23.14 -10.95 2.25
CA ALA A 56 -23.76 -10.49 1.00
C ALA A 56 -25.25 -10.84 0.98
N ARG A 57 -25.57 -12.08 1.24
CA ARG A 57 -26.97 -12.56 1.32
C ARG A 57 -27.73 -11.94 2.48
N ALA A 58 -27.06 -11.78 3.62
CA ALA A 58 -27.65 -11.12 4.79
C ALA A 58 -28.05 -9.66 4.46
N ALA A 59 -27.17 -8.92 3.79
CA ALA A 59 -27.45 -7.55 3.38
C ALA A 59 -28.65 -7.45 2.42
N ASP A 60 -28.78 -8.39 1.44
CA ASP A 60 -29.94 -8.43 0.55
C ASP A 60 -31.25 -8.58 1.32
N TYR A 61 -31.30 -9.50 2.26
CA TYR A 61 -32.48 -9.71 3.09
C TYR A 61 -32.79 -8.50 3.97
N LEU A 62 -31.79 -7.96 4.68
CA LEU A 62 -31.99 -6.88 5.63
C LEU A 62 -32.37 -5.55 4.96
N VAL A 63 -31.83 -5.24 3.78
CA VAL A 63 -32.22 -4.05 3.00
C VAL A 63 -33.69 -4.18 2.56
N ARG A 64 -34.10 -5.36 2.09
CA ARG A 64 -35.49 -5.63 1.75
C ARG A 64 -36.40 -5.60 2.98
N ALA A 65 -35.99 -6.16 4.10
CA ALA A 65 -36.74 -6.07 5.35
C ALA A 65 -36.97 -4.61 5.75
N ALA A 66 -35.90 -3.80 5.70
CA ALA A 66 -35.99 -2.39 6.01
C ALA A 66 -36.91 -1.59 5.07
N ALA A 67 -37.10 -2.04 3.84
CA ALA A 67 -38.06 -1.43 2.90
C ALA A 67 -39.52 -1.80 3.23
N ASN A 68 -39.75 -2.96 3.81
CA ASN A 68 -41.08 -3.57 3.95
C ASN A 68 -41.62 -3.60 5.38
N MET A 69 -40.83 -3.22 6.36
CA MET A 69 -41.27 -3.14 7.77
C MET A 69 -40.67 -1.93 8.49
N THR A 70 -41.30 -1.62 9.61
CA THR A 70 -40.78 -0.61 10.53
C THR A 70 -39.76 -1.26 11.47
N MET A 71 -38.49 -0.93 11.30
CA MET A 71 -37.39 -1.43 12.13
C MET A 71 -37.05 -0.46 13.26
N SER A 72 -36.61 -0.94 14.41
CA SER A 72 -36.06 -0.11 15.49
C SER A 72 -34.71 0.52 15.10
N THR A 73 -34.20 1.41 15.94
CA THR A 73 -32.85 2.02 15.72
C THR A 73 -31.77 0.94 15.72
N GLU A 74 -31.85 -0.03 16.65
CA GLU A 74 -30.90 -1.12 16.80
C GLU A 74 -30.94 -2.09 15.61
N GLN A 75 -32.13 -2.43 15.11
CA GLN A 75 -32.31 -3.25 13.91
C GLN A 75 -31.74 -2.57 12.66
N LEU A 76 -32.00 -1.28 12.47
CA LEU A 76 -31.45 -0.49 11.37
C LEU A 76 -29.93 -0.39 11.48
N HIS A 77 -29.40 -0.18 12.69
CA HIS A 77 -27.98 -0.14 12.95
C HIS A 77 -27.31 -1.48 12.61
N PHE A 78 -27.87 -2.59 13.07
CA PHE A 78 -27.37 -3.94 12.75
C PHE A 78 -27.39 -4.20 11.24
N ALA A 79 -28.51 -3.91 10.57
CA ALA A 79 -28.62 -4.07 9.11
C ALA A 79 -27.55 -3.25 8.37
N ALA A 80 -27.29 -2.02 8.81
CA ALA A 80 -26.25 -1.17 8.27
C ALA A 80 -24.83 -1.75 8.49
N GLN A 81 -24.54 -2.31 9.66
CA GLN A 81 -23.27 -2.99 9.93
C GLN A 81 -23.06 -4.18 8.99
N VAL A 82 -24.10 -4.99 8.78
CA VAL A 82 -24.05 -6.12 7.82
C VAL A 82 -23.79 -5.62 6.39
N CYS A 83 -24.43 -4.54 5.97
CA CYS A 83 -24.16 -3.92 4.68
C CYS A 83 -22.70 -3.42 4.56
N GLN A 84 -22.12 -2.87 5.63
CA GLN A 84 -20.71 -2.49 5.64
C GLN A 84 -19.78 -3.71 5.47
N LEU A 85 -20.05 -4.81 6.17
CA LEU A 85 -19.29 -6.06 6.02
C LEU A 85 -19.42 -6.64 4.61
N ALA A 86 -20.59 -6.49 3.99
CA ALA A 86 -20.84 -6.84 2.59
C ALA A 86 -20.28 -5.83 1.57
N GLN A 87 -19.52 -4.80 1.99
CA GLN A 87 -18.99 -3.71 1.16
C GLN A 87 -20.07 -2.85 0.46
N ARG A 88 -21.32 -2.92 0.91
CA ARG A 88 -22.45 -2.17 0.38
C ARG A 88 -22.59 -0.83 1.11
N HIS A 89 -21.62 0.04 0.93
CA HIS A 89 -21.47 1.26 1.74
C HIS A 89 -22.61 2.27 1.56
N ALA A 90 -23.22 2.33 0.36
CA ALA A 90 -24.36 3.21 0.11
C ALA A 90 -25.63 2.77 0.87
N ASP A 91 -25.90 1.45 0.88
CA ASP A 91 -27.01 0.89 1.65
C ASP A 91 -26.80 1.05 3.15
N ALA A 92 -25.56 0.82 3.61
CA ALA A 92 -25.18 1.04 5.00
C ALA A 92 -25.45 2.49 5.43
N LEU A 93 -25.03 3.46 4.60
CA LEU A 93 -25.27 4.89 4.86
C LEU A 93 -26.75 5.18 5.00
N ALA A 94 -27.57 4.72 4.05
CA ALA A 94 -29.01 4.95 4.07
C ALA A 94 -29.68 4.36 5.32
N LEU A 95 -29.26 3.15 5.76
CA LEU A 95 -29.80 2.51 6.96
C LEU A 95 -29.36 3.24 8.24
N TYR A 96 -28.09 3.67 8.36
CA TYR A 96 -27.64 4.48 9.49
C TYR A 96 -28.36 5.82 9.56
N GLU A 97 -28.56 6.53 8.43
CA GLU A 97 -29.31 7.78 8.38
C GLU A 97 -30.76 7.58 8.83
N ARG A 98 -31.39 6.44 8.46
CA ARG A 98 -32.72 6.07 8.96
C ARG A 98 -32.72 5.78 10.47
N ALA A 99 -31.68 5.13 11.00
CA ALA A 99 -31.53 4.92 12.44
C ALA A 99 -31.42 6.27 13.17
N LEU A 100 -30.64 7.21 12.64
CA LEU A 100 -30.47 8.55 13.21
C LEU A 100 -31.72 9.42 13.09
N ALA A 101 -32.55 9.22 12.05
CA ALA A 101 -33.85 9.90 11.94
C ALA A 101 -34.79 9.51 13.10
N ARG A 102 -34.61 8.31 13.68
CA ARG A 102 -35.36 7.84 14.88
C ARG A 102 -34.70 8.25 16.18
N SER A 103 -33.38 8.09 16.24
CA SER A 103 -32.58 8.35 17.43
C SER A 103 -31.38 9.24 17.05
N PRO A 104 -31.52 10.57 16.99
CA PRO A 104 -30.49 11.51 16.51
C PRO A 104 -29.17 11.48 17.30
N HIS A 105 -29.19 10.93 18.52
CA HIS A 105 -28.05 10.85 19.43
C HIS A 105 -27.45 9.43 19.55
N HIS A 106 -27.84 8.49 18.68
CA HIS A 106 -27.30 7.14 18.67
C HIS A 106 -25.85 7.16 18.14
N ALA A 107 -24.90 7.26 19.06
CA ALA A 107 -23.48 7.53 18.74
C ALA A 107 -22.87 6.48 17.83
N GLU A 108 -23.23 5.21 17.99
CA GLU A 108 -22.76 4.10 17.15
C GLU A 108 -23.20 4.27 15.70
N SER A 109 -24.43 4.74 15.46
CA SER A 109 -24.90 5.05 14.10
C SER A 109 -24.25 6.30 13.53
N VAL A 110 -23.94 7.32 14.35
CA VAL A 110 -23.16 8.47 13.91
C VAL A 110 -21.77 8.05 13.44
N LEU A 111 -21.10 7.17 14.21
CA LEU A 111 -19.83 6.59 13.81
C LEU A 111 -19.97 5.78 12.51
N GLY A 112 -21.03 4.96 12.41
CA GLY A 112 -21.33 4.17 11.21
C GLY A 112 -21.51 5.02 9.95
N VAL A 113 -22.25 6.14 10.05
CA VAL A 113 -22.38 7.13 8.96
C VAL A 113 -21.01 7.65 8.52
N ALA A 114 -20.19 8.08 9.49
CA ALA A 114 -18.87 8.62 9.17
C ALA A 114 -17.98 7.58 8.45
N MET A 115 -17.99 6.35 8.92
CA MET A 115 -17.23 5.25 8.29
C MET A 115 -17.74 4.92 6.88
N ALA A 116 -19.06 4.89 6.67
CA ALA A 116 -19.65 4.68 5.34
C ALA A 116 -19.29 5.82 4.38
N LEU A 117 -19.32 7.08 4.84
CA LEU A 117 -18.94 8.25 4.06
C LEU A 117 -17.45 8.25 3.67
N ILE A 118 -16.57 7.76 4.54
CA ILE A 118 -15.15 7.58 4.21
C ILE A 118 -14.99 6.60 3.04
N ARG A 119 -15.72 5.46 3.10
CA ARG A 119 -15.68 4.45 2.03
C ARG A 119 -16.30 4.93 0.71
N LEU A 120 -17.23 5.87 0.79
CA LEU A 120 -17.87 6.52 -0.37
C LEU A 120 -17.08 7.74 -0.86
N GLU A 121 -15.87 7.96 -0.35
CA GLU A 121 -14.99 9.08 -0.72
C GLU A 121 -15.64 10.46 -0.52
N GLN A 122 -16.43 10.61 0.57
CA GLN A 122 -17.09 11.86 0.97
C GLN A 122 -16.48 12.43 2.27
N PRO A 123 -15.19 12.80 2.28
CA PRO A 123 -14.47 13.12 3.52
C PRO A 123 -15.00 14.35 4.25
N ALA A 124 -15.53 15.35 3.53
CA ALA A 124 -16.08 16.56 4.16
C ALA A 124 -17.34 16.25 5.00
N ARG A 125 -18.24 15.40 4.47
CA ARG A 125 -19.43 14.94 5.21
C ARG A 125 -19.03 14.04 6.38
N ALA A 126 -18.06 13.15 6.16
CA ALA A 126 -17.53 12.28 7.20
C ALA A 126 -16.96 13.10 8.37
N LEU A 127 -16.21 14.16 8.09
CA LEU A 127 -15.65 15.04 9.12
C LEU A 127 -16.74 15.75 9.92
N ALA A 128 -17.74 16.33 9.27
CA ALA A 128 -18.87 16.96 9.95
C ALA A 128 -19.59 15.97 10.89
N THR A 129 -19.73 14.71 10.44
CA THR A 129 -20.32 13.64 11.25
C THR A 129 -19.42 13.25 12.43
N MET A 130 -18.08 13.17 12.25
CA MET A 130 -17.15 12.93 13.35
C MET A 130 -17.14 14.07 14.37
N GLU A 131 -17.29 15.32 13.92
CA GLU A 131 -17.44 16.47 14.82
C GLU A 131 -18.75 16.40 15.64
N GLN A 132 -19.84 15.92 15.03
CA GLN A 132 -21.06 15.61 15.74
C GLN A 132 -20.84 14.52 16.80
N LEU A 133 -20.14 13.44 16.46
CA LEU A 133 -19.78 12.37 17.41
C LEU A 133 -18.99 12.91 18.60
N CYS A 134 -17.98 13.75 18.35
CA CYS A 134 -17.19 14.38 19.42
C CYS A 134 -18.04 15.30 20.32
N LYS A 135 -19.10 15.93 19.80
CA LYS A 135 -20.06 16.71 20.62
C LYS A 135 -20.96 15.80 21.45
N LEU A 136 -21.39 14.67 20.91
CA LEU A 136 -22.19 13.68 21.65
C LEU A 136 -21.40 12.96 22.73
N GLN A 137 -20.12 12.68 22.45
CA GLN A 137 -19.21 11.94 23.32
C GLN A 137 -17.91 12.73 23.58
N PRO A 138 -17.97 13.89 24.27
CA PRO A 138 -16.81 14.79 24.41
C PRO A 138 -15.67 14.20 25.25
N ARG A 139 -15.95 13.13 26.02
CA ARG A 139 -14.95 12.42 26.83
C ARG A 139 -14.53 11.07 26.24
N SER A 140 -14.93 10.73 24.99
CA SER A 140 -14.47 9.52 24.32
C SER A 140 -13.11 9.77 23.65
N PRO A 141 -12.03 9.10 24.11
CA PRO A 141 -10.74 9.14 23.44
C PRO A 141 -10.84 8.61 22.00
N GLU A 142 -11.69 7.60 21.76
CA GLU A 142 -11.88 6.95 20.46
C GLU A 142 -12.51 7.91 19.46
N ALA A 143 -13.48 8.74 19.86
CA ALA A 143 -14.11 9.72 18.98
C ALA A 143 -13.07 10.75 18.49
N HIS A 144 -12.24 11.28 19.39
CA HIS A 144 -11.18 12.22 19.03
C HIS A 144 -10.07 11.55 18.21
N TYR A 145 -9.71 10.31 18.51
CA TYR A 145 -8.76 9.51 17.72
C TYR A 145 -9.26 9.30 16.28
N ASN A 146 -10.51 8.87 16.10
CA ASN A 146 -11.10 8.65 14.77
C ASN A 146 -11.18 9.97 13.97
N ARG A 147 -11.51 11.08 14.64
CA ARG A 147 -11.46 12.41 14.02
C ARG A 147 -10.04 12.75 13.55
N GLY A 148 -9.02 12.46 14.33
CA GLY A 148 -7.62 12.64 13.97
C GLY A 148 -7.24 11.84 12.73
N THR A 149 -7.58 10.56 12.68
CA THR A 149 -7.32 9.69 11.53
C THR A 149 -7.95 10.24 10.25
N LEU A 150 -9.20 10.71 10.33
CA LEU A 150 -9.88 11.31 9.17
C LEU A 150 -9.22 12.62 8.73
N LEU A 151 -8.82 13.48 9.65
CA LEU A 151 -8.14 14.74 9.36
C LEU A 151 -6.79 14.50 8.65
N GLY A 152 -6.06 13.44 9.03
CA GLY A 152 -4.84 13.01 8.34
C GLY A 152 -5.08 12.66 6.88
N THR A 153 -6.16 11.91 6.57
CA THR A 153 -6.53 11.60 5.18
C THR A 153 -6.89 12.84 4.35
N MET A 154 -7.32 13.91 5.02
CA MET A 154 -7.67 15.20 4.40
C MET A 154 -6.50 16.19 4.34
N ALA A 155 -5.30 15.78 4.71
CA ALA A 155 -4.11 16.63 4.82
C ALA A 155 -4.26 17.84 5.79
N ARG A 156 -5.16 17.73 6.80
CA ARG A 156 -5.37 18.74 7.85
C ARG A 156 -4.47 18.45 9.05
N TYR A 157 -3.17 18.47 8.82
CA TYR A 157 -2.14 17.91 9.72
C TYR A 157 -2.11 18.52 11.13
N ASN A 158 -2.26 19.84 11.27
CA ASN A 158 -2.28 20.47 12.60
C ASN A 158 -3.47 20.01 13.43
N GLU A 159 -4.63 19.91 12.81
CA GLU A 159 -5.85 19.46 13.48
C GLU A 159 -5.82 17.96 13.78
N GLU A 160 -5.16 17.17 12.93
CA GLU A 160 -4.86 15.77 13.18
C GLU A 160 -4.05 15.60 14.48
N LEU A 161 -2.93 16.34 14.60
CA LEU A 161 -2.10 16.30 15.82
C LEU A 161 -2.90 16.70 17.06
N ASP A 162 -3.72 17.73 16.96
CA ASP A 162 -4.52 18.21 18.09
C ASP A 162 -5.62 17.21 18.49
N ALA A 163 -6.20 16.53 17.53
CA ALA A 163 -7.18 15.48 17.79
C ALA A 163 -6.55 14.28 18.53
N TYR A 164 -5.37 13.81 18.09
CA TYR A 164 -4.66 12.74 18.80
C TYR A 164 -4.18 13.18 20.20
N ARG A 165 -3.67 14.41 20.35
CA ARG A 165 -3.31 14.96 21.68
C ARG A 165 -4.51 15.01 22.60
N HIS A 166 -5.68 15.38 22.10
CA HIS A 166 -6.90 15.38 22.89
C HIS A 166 -7.31 13.97 23.32
N ALA A 167 -7.26 12.99 22.42
CA ALA A 167 -7.49 11.59 22.73
C ALA A 167 -6.55 11.09 23.85
N ILE A 168 -5.26 11.44 23.77
CA ILE A 168 -4.25 11.08 24.78
C ILE A 168 -4.51 11.79 26.11
N ALA A 169 -4.95 13.06 26.09
CA ALA A 169 -5.31 13.78 27.32
C ALA A 169 -6.49 13.12 28.06
N LEU A 170 -7.45 12.56 27.32
CA LEU A 170 -8.58 11.82 27.88
C LEU A 170 -8.17 10.41 28.34
N ASN A 171 -7.30 9.73 27.62
CA ASN A 171 -6.76 8.44 27.97
C ASN A 171 -5.23 8.37 27.73
N PRO A 172 -4.41 8.68 28.75
CA PRO A 172 -2.94 8.65 28.61
C PRO A 172 -2.34 7.26 28.30
N ARG A 173 -3.14 6.21 28.40
CA ARG A 173 -2.74 4.84 28.07
C ARG A 173 -3.25 4.37 26.70
N PHE A 174 -3.77 5.27 25.86
CA PHE A 174 -4.29 4.92 24.55
C PHE A 174 -3.14 4.73 23.55
N VAL A 175 -2.64 3.49 23.45
CA VAL A 175 -1.47 3.11 22.64
C VAL A 175 -1.61 3.57 21.19
N LEU A 176 -2.76 3.27 20.54
CA LEU A 176 -2.99 3.65 19.14
C LEU A 176 -2.89 5.16 18.91
N ALA A 177 -3.37 5.99 19.84
CA ALA A 177 -3.28 7.43 19.71
C ALA A 177 -1.83 7.92 19.82
N HIS A 178 -1.01 7.34 20.68
CA HIS A 178 0.42 7.62 20.73
C HIS A 178 1.13 7.19 19.44
N VAL A 179 0.83 6.00 18.91
CA VAL A 179 1.42 5.50 17.65
C VAL A 179 1.07 6.44 16.50
N ASN A 180 -0.21 6.76 16.31
CA ASN A 180 -0.65 7.61 15.19
C ASN A 180 -0.17 9.06 15.34
N LEU A 181 -0.11 9.60 16.55
CA LEU A 181 0.53 10.89 16.79
C LEU A 181 2.02 10.85 16.40
N GLY A 182 2.72 9.76 16.74
CA GLY A 182 4.11 9.55 16.35
C GLY A 182 4.29 9.49 14.82
N VAL A 183 3.40 8.78 14.11
CA VAL A 183 3.39 8.71 12.64
C VAL A 183 3.15 10.10 12.04
N ALA A 184 2.12 10.81 12.48
CA ALA A 184 1.81 12.15 11.99
C ALA A 184 2.95 13.15 12.24
N LEU A 185 3.61 13.08 13.40
CA LEU A 185 4.77 13.89 13.72
C LEU A 185 5.98 13.56 12.83
N ARG A 186 6.26 12.26 12.61
CA ARG A 186 7.30 11.82 11.67
C ARG A 186 7.04 12.37 10.28
N ASP A 187 5.82 12.24 9.79
CA ASP A 187 5.43 12.68 8.45
C ASP A 187 5.52 14.21 8.27
N LEU A 188 5.55 14.96 9.37
CA LEU A 188 5.84 16.39 9.39
C LEU A 188 7.33 16.71 9.65
N GLY A 189 8.21 15.72 9.67
CA GLY A 189 9.65 15.92 9.95
C GLY A 189 10.00 16.16 11.42
N ARG A 190 9.02 16.01 12.34
CA ARG A 190 9.21 16.21 13.79
C ARG A 190 9.68 14.93 14.47
N PHE A 191 10.85 14.44 14.05
CA PHE A 191 11.34 13.09 14.38
C PHE A 191 11.52 12.83 15.87
N ASP A 192 12.09 13.79 16.62
CA ASP A 192 12.35 13.58 18.03
C ASP A 192 11.05 13.46 18.84
N GLU A 193 10.03 14.23 18.46
CA GLU A 193 8.71 14.14 19.06
C GLU A 193 8.02 12.83 18.66
N ALA A 194 8.16 12.40 17.41
CA ALA A 194 7.66 11.10 16.95
C ALA A 194 8.27 9.95 17.77
N MET A 195 9.59 9.95 17.94
CA MET A 195 10.31 8.96 18.72
C MET A 195 9.88 8.95 20.20
N GLN A 196 9.56 10.11 20.78
CA GLN A 196 9.00 10.20 22.13
C GLN A 196 7.62 9.52 22.20
N GLN A 197 6.77 9.73 21.20
CA GLN A 197 5.45 9.10 21.17
C GLN A 197 5.55 7.57 21.02
N PHE A 198 6.39 7.06 20.12
CA PHE A 198 6.63 5.61 20.01
C PHE A 198 7.20 5.02 21.30
N LYS A 199 8.13 5.71 21.95
CA LYS A 199 8.67 5.31 23.27
C LYS A 199 7.56 5.28 24.32
N LYS A 200 6.64 6.25 24.30
CA LYS A 200 5.50 6.29 25.20
C LYS A 200 4.54 5.12 24.95
N ALA A 201 4.18 4.86 23.71
CA ALA A 201 3.36 3.69 23.33
C ALA A 201 3.98 2.39 23.86
N LEU A 202 5.28 2.18 23.64
CA LEU A 202 6.00 0.98 24.11
C LEU A 202 6.23 0.91 25.62
N SER A 203 6.13 2.02 26.33
CA SER A 203 6.11 2.01 27.81
C SER A 203 4.77 1.51 28.36
N ILE A 204 3.70 1.62 27.58
CA ILE A 204 2.34 1.16 27.92
C ILE A 204 2.16 -0.28 27.49
N ASP A 205 2.50 -0.60 26.25
CA ASP A 205 2.53 -1.96 25.69
C ASP A 205 3.90 -2.23 25.02
N PRO A 206 4.81 -2.91 25.71
CA PRO A 206 6.13 -3.25 25.16
C PRO A 206 6.08 -4.16 23.92
N ASN A 207 4.96 -4.83 23.66
CA ASN A 207 4.79 -5.77 22.56
C ASN A 207 3.96 -5.21 21.40
N ASP A 208 3.61 -3.91 21.42
CA ASP A 208 2.91 -3.31 20.30
C ASP A 208 3.79 -3.31 19.05
N ALA A 209 3.41 -4.13 18.07
CA ALA A 209 4.15 -4.32 16.83
C ALA A 209 4.13 -3.07 15.95
N GLY A 210 3.01 -2.32 15.95
CA GLY A 210 2.87 -1.09 15.21
C GLY A 210 3.84 0.00 15.68
N ALA A 211 3.92 0.22 17.00
CA ALA A 211 4.86 1.17 17.60
C ALA A 211 6.33 0.81 17.28
N ARG A 212 6.70 -0.48 17.38
CA ARG A 212 8.05 -0.94 17.07
C ARG A 212 8.39 -0.78 15.58
N THR A 213 7.49 -1.20 14.71
CA THR A 213 7.70 -1.09 13.25
C THR A 213 7.80 0.36 12.81
N ASN A 214 6.94 1.26 13.31
CA ASN A 214 7.03 2.69 13.00
C ASN A 214 8.31 3.32 13.55
N ARG A 215 8.73 2.94 14.76
CA ARG A 215 10.01 3.38 15.33
C ARG A 215 11.20 2.86 14.52
N ALA A 216 11.14 1.60 14.08
CA ALA A 216 12.15 1.00 13.21
C ALA A 216 12.31 1.76 11.90
N GLN A 217 11.20 2.03 11.21
CA GLN A 217 11.21 2.82 9.98
C GLN A 217 11.76 4.22 10.19
N THR A 218 11.45 4.86 11.32
CA THR A 218 11.98 6.18 11.66
C THR A 218 13.50 6.13 11.91
N ASN A 219 13.99 5.09 12.60
CA ASN A 219 15.43 4.86 12.79
C ASN A 219 16.15 4.62 11.45
N LEU A 220 15.58 3.78 10.58
CA LEU A 220 16.13 3.50 9.24
C LEU A 220 16.18 4.78 8.38
N LEU A 221 15.11 5.58 8.41
CA LEU A 221 15.05 6.87 7.73
C LEU A 221 16.16 7.84 8.19
N ARG A 222 16.49 7.81 9.47
CA ARG A 222 17.57 8.60 10.07
C ARG A 222 18.97 8.00 9.87
N GLY A 223 19.06 6.81 9.26
CA GLY A 223 20.32 6.09 9.07
C GLY A 223 20.79 5.29 10.29
N GLU A 224 19.95 5.13 11.31
CA GLU A 224 20.24 4.35 12.51
C GLU A 224 19.95 2.85 12.26
N PHE A 225 20.70 2.26 11.31
CA PHE A 225 20.41 0.94 10.73
C PHE A 225 20.41 -0.20 11.75
N GLU A 226 21.34 -0.23 12.70
CA GLU A 226 21.43 -1.33 13.65
C GLU A 226 20.17 -1.47 14.52
N HIS A 227 19.68 -0.33 15.03
CA HIS A 227 18.43 -0.29 15.80
C HIS A 227 17.20 -0.53 14.89
N GLY A 228 17.24 0.08 13.71
CA GLY A 228 16.17 -0.01 12.74
C GLY A 228 15.91 -1.45 12.29
N TRP A 229 16.92 -2.17 11.83
CA TRP A 229 16.76 -3.56 11.36
C TRP A 229 16.27 -4.50 12.46
N ARG A 230 16.78 -4.36 13.67
CA ARG A 230 16.36 -5.20 14.81
C ARG A 230 14.87 -5.05 15.11
N GLU A 231 14.36 -3.83 15.09
CA GLU A 231 12.95 -3.57 15.37
C GLU A 231 12.06 -3.80 14.16
N TYR A 232 12.59 -3.72 12.95
CA TYR A 232 11.82 -3.99 11.73
C TYR A 232 11.34 -5.44 11.66
N GLU A 233 11.98 -6.37 12.36
CA GLU A 233 11.51 -7.75 12.50
C GLU A 233 10.16 -7.88 13.22
N TRP A 234 9.69 -6.83 13.92
CA TRP A 234 8.38 -6.83 14.56
C TRP A 234 7.22 -6.76 13.56
N ARG A 235 7.45 -6.42 12.29
CA ARG A 235 6.44 -6.45 11.22
C ARG A 235 5.77 -7.83 11.10
N TRP A 236 6.44 -8.90 11.55
CA TRP A 236 5.89 -10.26 11.56
C TRP A 236 5.00 -10.57 12.77
N ARG A 237 4.90 -9.66 13.74
CA ARG A 237 4.15 -9.87 14.98
C ARG A 237 2.83 -9.12 15.04
N ASP A 238 2.46 -8.36 14.03
CA ASP A 238 1.19 -7.65 13.96
C ASP A 238 0.01 -8.55 13.54
N GLY A 239 0.30 -9.81 13.19
CA GLY A 239 -0.70 -10.80 12.77
C GLY A 239 -1.19 -10.64 11.34
N SER A 240 -0.69 -9.65 10.60
CA SER A 240 -1.09 -9.42 9.20
C SER A 240 -0.39 -10.36 8.22
N GLN A 241 0.73 -10.95 8.63
CA GLN A 241 1.58 -11.80 7.80
C GLN A 241 2.06 -13.03 8.57
N ASP A 242 2.15 -14.16 7.86
CA ASP A 242 2.79 -15.39 8.32
C ASP A 242 3.90 -15.75 7.32
N HIS A 243 5.00 -16.29 7.80
CA HIS A 243 6.08 -16.79 6.94
C HIS A 243 5.61 -17.93 6.01
N GLY A 244 4.50 -18.59 6.33
CA GLY A 244 4.01 -19.77 5.60
C GLY A 244 4.89 -21.01 5.78
N PHE A 245 5.87 -20.96 6.71
CA PHE A 245 6.84 -22.01 6.95
C PHE A 245 7.05 -22.25 8.45
N PRO A 246 7.47 -23.47 8.86
CA PRO A 246 7.69 -23.77 10.27
C PRO A 246 8.74 -22.85 10.91
N ALA A 247 8.41 -22.30 12.08
CA ALA A 247 9.29 -21.38 12.79
C ALA A 247 10.67 -22.00 13.15
N GLN A 248 10.73 -23.32 13.30
CA GLN A 248 11.96 -24.06 13.61
C GLN A 248 12.99 -24.00 12.47
N THR A 249 12.53 -23.78 11.23
CA THR A 249 13.39 -23.67 10.05
C THR A 249 13.76 -22.23 9.70
N LEU A 250 13.29 -21.25 10.49
CA LEU A 250 13.67 -19.85 10.29
C LEU A 250 15.16 -19.65 10.60
N TRP A 251 15.91 -19.18 9.62
CA TRP A 251 17.32 -18.86 9.81
C TRP A 251 17.47 -17.53 10.56
N THR A 252 18.15 -17.59 11.69
CA THR A 252 18.38 -16.41 12.55
C THR A 252 19.80 -15.83 12.43
N GLY A 253 20.64 -16.38 11.55
CA GLY A 253 22.05 -16.01 11.40
C GLY A 253 22.97 -16.69 12.42
N ALA A 254 22.45 -17.42 13.40
CA ALA A 254 23.26 -18.15 14.38
C ALA A 254 23.76 -19.50 13.83
N GLN A 255 23.03 -20.09 12.89
CA GLN A 255 23.35 -21.37 12.31
C GLN A 255 24.28 -21.20 11.09
N PRO A 256 25.30 -22.08 10.91
CA PRO A 256 26.12 -22.06 9.71
C PRO A 256 25.30 -22.46 8.48
N VAL A 257 25.53 -21.77 7.36
CA VAL A 257 24.81 -22.02 6.09
C VAL A 257 25.67 -22.75 5.04
N ALA A 258 26.96 -22.91 5.27
CA ALA A 258 27.83 -23.60 4.34
C ALA A 258 27.37 -25.07 4.11
N GLY A 259 27.12 -25.41 2.84
CA GLY A 259 26.60 -26.73 2.45
C GLY A 259 25.12 -26.95 2.76
N LYS A 260 24.38 -25.91 3.22
CA LYS A 260 22.95 -25.96 3.53
C LYS A 260 22.12 -25.36 2.40
N THR A 261 20.92 -25.86 2.22
CA THR A 261 19.93 -25.23 1.33
C THR A 261 19.16 -24.16 2.11
N LEU A 262 19.33 -22.91 1.71
CA LEU A 262 18.66 -21.76 2.28
C LEU A 262 17.59 -21.26 1.32
N PHE A 263 16.33 -21.35 1.75
CA PHE A 263 15.18 -20.87 1.01
C PHE A 263 14.92 -19.39 1.37
N VAL A 264 15.23 -18.50 0.43
CA VAL A 264 15.01 -17.07 0.55
C VAL A 264 13.72 -16.72 -0.19
N HIS A 265 12.76 -16.11 0.49
CA HIS A 265 11.48 -15.79 -0.14
C HIS A 265 11.19 -14.29 -0.08
N HIS A 266 10.54 -13.79 -1.14
CA HIS A 266 10.12 -12.40 -1.20
C HIS A 266 9.06 -12.12 -0.13
N GLU A 267 8.93 -10.85 0.18
CA GLU A 267 7.86 -10.22 0.95
C GLU A 267 7.66 -8.81 0.41
N GLN A 268 6.49 -8.21 0.63
CA GLN A 268 6.17 -6.86 0.20
C GLN A 268 6.26 -6.67 -1.35
N GLY A 269 6.72 -5.49 -1.82
CA GLY A 269 6.66 -5.09 -3.22
C GLY A 269 7.83 -5.57 -4.09
N TYR A 270 7.69 -5.40 -5.40
CA TYR A 270 8.75 -5.71 -6.37
C TYR A 270 10.04 -4.92 -6.12
N GLY A 271 9.91 -3.65 -5.70
CA GLY A 271 11.05 -2.79 -5.37
C GLY A 271 11.89 -3.35 -4.23
N ASP A 272 11.23 -3.97 -3.24
CA ASP A 272 11.88 -4.61 -2.10
C ASP A 272 12.72 -5.80 -2.56
N THR A 273 12.15 -6.65 -3.39
CA THR A 273 12.87 -7.79 -3.96
C THR A 273 14.09 -7.31 -4.75
N LEU A 274 13.91 -6.36 -5.66
CA LEU A 274 15.00 -5.81 -6.46
C LEU A 274 16.11 -5.19 -5.59
N GLN A 275 15.76 -4.43 -4.57
CA GLN A 275 16.74 -3.75 -3.71
C GLN A 275 17.57 -4.74 -2.87
N PHE A 276 16.91 -5.71 -2.23
CA PHE A 276 17.56 -6.62 -1.29
C PHE A 276 18.17 -7.85 -1.95
N LEU A 277 17.89 -8.10 -3.23
CA LEU A 277 18.48 -9.16 -4.03
C LEU A 277 20.01 -9.21 -3.90
N ARG A 278 20.67 -8.06 -3.87
CA ARG A 278 22.13 -7.91 -3.67
C ARG A 278 22.68 -8.60 -2.41
N LEU A 279 21.84 -8.85 -1.40
CA LEU A 279 22.24 -9.53 -0.19
C LEU A 279 22.27 -11.05 -0.35
N VAL A 280 21.60 -11.57 -1.35
CA VAL A 280 21.57 -13.01 -1.69
C VAL A 280 22.98 -13.49 -2.09
N ASP A 281 23.76 -12.66 -2.79
CA ASP A 281 25.13 -12.96 -3.18
C ASP A 281 26.02 -13.25 -1.96
N ARG A 282 25.77 -12.58 -0.82
CA ARG A 282 26.52 -12.83 0.42
C ARG A 282 26.26 -14.22 1.00
N LEU A 283 25.03 -14.73 0.83
CA LEU A 283 24.65 -16.06 1.31
C LEU A 283 25.35 -17.15 0.48
N SER A 284 25.35 -16.99 -0.84
CA SER A 284 26.06 -17.91 -1.75
C SER A 284 27.57 -17.86 -1.53
N ALA A 285 28.14 -16.68 -1.32
CA ALA A 285 29.53 -16.51 -0.96
C ALA A 285 29.88 -17.17 0.40
N ALA A 286 28.93 -17.27 1.32
CA ALA A 286 29.06 -18.00 2.58
C ALA A 286 28.88 -19.52 2.43
N GLY A 287 28.72 -20.03 1.19
CA GLY A 287 28.63 -21.46 0.86
C GLY A 287 27.19 -22.02 0.97
N ALA A 288 26.18 -21.21 1.08
CA ALA A 288 24.79 -21.68 1.04
C ALA A 288 24.38 -22.06 -0.39
N ARG A 289 23.59 -23.12 -0.54
CA ARG A 289 22.81 -23.35 -1.75
C ARG A 289 21.52 -22.54 -1.63
N VAL A 290 21.46 -21.37 -2.28
CA VAL A 290 20.30 -20.50 -2.20
C VAL A 290 19.23 -20.91 -3.21
N VAL A 291 18.00 -21.12 -2.75
CA VAL A 291 16.79 -21.16 -3.57
C VAL A 291 16.00 -19.88 -3.31
N LEU A 292 15.79 -19.10 -4.33
CA LEU A 292 15.16 -17.78 -4.23
C LEU A 292 13.73 -17.83 -4.82
N ARG A 293 12.72 -17.54 -4.00
CA ARG A 293 11.34 -17.33 -4.46
C ARG A 293 11.09 -15.85 -4.67
N VAL A 294 10.60 -15.51 -5.86
CA VAL A 294 10.27 -14.14 -6.25
C VAL A 294 8.84 -14.06 -6.77
N GLN A 295 8.29 -12.84 -6.83
CA GLN A 295 7.01 -12.58 -7.46
C GLN A 295 7.07 -12.95 -8.96
N ASP A 296 5.99 -13.50 -9.51
CA ASP A 296 5.92 -14.01 -10.88
C ASP A 296 6.32 -12.99 -11.94
N ALA A 297 6.01 -11.71 -11.72
CA ALA A 297 6.39 -10.63 -12.64
C ALA A 297 7.93 -10.40 -12.70
N LEU A 298 8.67 -10.76 -11.65
CA LEU A 298 10.14 -10.69 -11.59
C LEU A 298 10.82 -11.96 -12.09
N LEU A 299 10.12 -13.09 -12.13
CA LEU A 299 10.71 -14.39 -12.46
C LEU A 299 11.41 -14.40 -13.83
N PRO A 300 10.86 -13.84 -14.93
CA PRO A 300 11.55 -13.81 -16.22
C PRO A 300 12.89 -13.07 -16.18
N LEU A 301 12.97 -11.98 -15.39
CA LEU A 301 14.20 -11.19 -15.22
C LEU A 301 15.24 -11.94 -14.39
N LEU A 302 14.80 -12.62 -13.33
CA LEU A 302 15.68 -13.19 -12.31
C LEU A 302 15.99 -14.67 -12.55
N ARG A 303 15.38 -15.30 -13.56
CA ARG A 303 15.70 -16.67 -13.93
C ARG A 303 17.18 -16.76 -14.35
N GLY A 304 17.96 -17.55 -13.58
CA GLY A 304 19.40 -17.65 -13.77
C GLY A 304 20.22 -16.57 -13.05
N TYR A 305 19.61 -15.85 -12.07
CA TYR A 305 20.35 -14.90 -11.24
C TYR A 305 21.52 -15.59 -10.53
N ARG A 306 22.74 -15.05 -10.73
CA ARG A 306 24.01 -15.67 -10.28
C ARG A 306 24.12 -15.90 -8.77
N GLY A 307 23.41 -15.11 -7.96
CA GLY A 307 23.40 -15.21 -6.50
C GLY A 307 22.53 -16.35 -5.96
N ALA A 308 21.79 -17.06 -6.81
CA ALA A 308 20.94 -18.18 -6.41
C ALA A 308 21.23 -19.41 -7.26
N ALA A 309 21.21 -20.59 -6.63
CA ALA A 309 21.31 -21.86 -7.34
C ALA A 309 20.04 -22.17 -8.15
N GLU A 310 18.92 -21.62 -7.68
CA GLU A 310 17.61 -21.80 -8.32
C GLU A 310 16.72 -20.58 -8.01
N VAL A 311 15.94 -20.13 -8.98
CA VAL A 311 14.92 -19.07 -8.80
C VAL A 311 13.57 -19.62 -9.21
N ILE A 312 12.58 -19.49 -8.33
CA ILE A 312 11.22 -19.99 -8.51
C ILE A 312 10.19 -18.85 -8.34
N GLY A 313 9.02 -19.02 -8.93
CA GLY A 313 7.88 -18.11 -8.81
C GLY A 313 7.01 -18.37 -7.58
N GLU A 314 5.93 -17.59 -7.45
CA GLU A 314 4.98 -17.72 -6.34
C GLU A 314 4.17 -19.01 -6.41
N ALA A 315 3.81 -19.44 -7.63
CA ALA A 315 3.02 -20.64 -7.86
C ALA A 315 3.84 -21.95 -7.69
N ASP A 316 5.18 -21.87 -7.69
CA ASP A 316 6.03 -23.05 -7.61
C ASP A 316 6.08 -23.58 -6.16
N ALA A 317 6.11 -24.90 -6.01
CA ALA A 317 6.30 -25.51 -4.70
C ALA A 317 7.72 -25.24 -4.17
N ALA A 318 7.83 -24.90 -2.89
CA ALA A 318 9.15 -24.78 -2.27
C ALA A 318 9.84 -26.15 -2.28
N PRO A 319 11.08 -26.24 -2.81
CA PRO A 319 11.85 -27.48 -2.73
C PRO A 319 12.26 -27.76 -1.27
N PRO A 320 12.75 -28.96 -0.94
CA PRO A 320 13.30 -29.25 0.37
C PRO A 320 14.43 -28.28 0.74
N PHE A 321 14.40 -27.72 1.94
CA PHE A 321 15.39 -26.78 2.45
C PHE A 321 15.76 -27.09 3.92
N ASP A 322 16.95 -26.66 4.33
CA ASP A 322 17.39 -26.74 5.74
C ASP A 322 16.83 -25.56 6.54
N TYR A 323 16.87 -24.37 5.95
CA TYR A 323 16.41 -23.13 6.56
C TYR A 323 15.66 -22.26 5.55
N HIS A 324 14.77 -21.40 6.04
CA HIS A 324 14.17 -20.33 5.24
C HIS A 324 14.41 -18.95 5.88
N ILE A 325 14.32 -17.89 5.07
CA ILE A 325 14.36 -16.51 5.54
C ILE A 325 13.61 -15.58 4.59
N PRO A 326 12.79 -14.63 5.11
CA PRO A 326 12.27 -13.53 4.31
C PRO A 326 13.40 -12.61 3.84
N LEU A 327 13.31 -12.13 2.62
CA LEU A 327 14.36 -11.32 2.00
C LEU A 327 14.70 -10.05 2.80
N LEU A 328 13.67 -9.36 3.34
CA LEU A 328 13.85 -8.13 4.11
C LEU A 328 14.33 -8.39 5.56
N SER A 329 14.48 -9.63 5.98
CA SER A 329 15.14 -9.97 7.25
C SER A 329 16.66 -10.13 7.10
N LEU A 330 17.17 -10.25 5.86
CA LEU A 330 18.61 -10.35 5.60
C LEU A 330 19.43 -9.18 6.17
N PRO A 331 18.99 -7.90 6.09
CA PRO A 331 19.73 -6.80 6.71
C PRO A 331 19.98 -7.00 8.20
N PHE A 332 18.97 -7.48 8.94
CA PHE A 332 19.11 -7.77 10.37
C PHE A 332 20.08 -8.92 10.63
N VAL A 333 19.85 -10.05 9.97
CA VAL A 333 20.65 -11.27 10.19
C VAL A 333 22.11 -11.08 9.75
N LEU A 334 22.35 -10.37 8.65
CA LEU A 334 23.69 -10.02 8.15
C LEU A 334 24.30 -8.82 8.87
N LYS A 335 23.61 -8.23 9.87
CA LYS A 335 24.05 -7.06 10.66
C LYS A 335 24.48 -5.89 9.77
N LEU A 336 23.64 -5.59 8.75
CA LEU A 336 23.93 -4.59 7.74
C LEU A 336 24.10 -3.20 8.36
N ARG A 337 25.23 -2.54 8.12
CA ARG A 337 25.56 -1.18 8.57
C ARG A 337 25.57 -0.23 7.39
N ALA A 338 25.57 1.07 7.67
CA ALA A 338 25.66 2.11 6.64
C ALA A 338 26.88 1.94 5.72
N ALA A 339 28.03 1.54 6.28
CA ALA A 339 29.26 1.29 5.51
C ALA A 339 29.14 0.11 4.55
N ASP A 340 28.30 -0.87 4.86
CA ASP A 340 28.08 -2.05 4.04
C ASP A 340 27.12 -1.77 2.86
N LEU A 341 26.47 -0.60 2.87
CA LEU A 341 25.58 -0.09 1.83
C LEU A 341 26.31 0.77 0.81
N ALA A 342 27.62 0.98 0.96
CA ALA A 342 28.38 1.77 -0.01
C ALA A 342 28.03 1.32 -1.43
N ALA A 343 27.52 2.26 -2.23
CA ALA A 343 26.97 2.02 -3.55
C ALA A 343 27.98 1.22 -4.39
N THR A 344 27.63 -0.02 -4.58
CA THR A 344 28.47 -0.99 -5.32
C THR A 344 28.09 -0.98 -6.80
N ALA A 345 28.92 -1.66 -7.60
CA ALA A 345 28.64 -1.94 -9.01
C ALA A 345 27.23 -2.53 -9.22
N PRO A 346 26.71 -2.45 -10.44
CA PRO A 346 25.46 -3.13 -10.81
C PRO A 346 25.48 -4.59 -10.38
N TYR A 347 24.38 -5.08 -9.84
CA TYR A 347 24.25 -6.48 -9.39
C TYR A 347 23.19 -7.25 -10.20
N LEU A 348 22.46 -6.57 -11.08
CA LEU A 348 21.66 -7.18 -12.12
C LEU A 348 22.32 -6.95 -13.47
N ASP A 349 22.51 -8.04 -14.19
CA ASP A 349 22.89 -8.00 -15.59
C ASP A 349 21.60 -8.13 -16.41
N ALA A 350 21.31 -7.14 -17.23
CA ALA A 350 20.21 -7.26 -18.20
C ALA A 350 20.66 -8.20 -19.35
N ASN A 351 20.82 -9.48 -19.05
CA ASN A 351 21.01 -10.50 -20.08
C ASN A 351 19.65 -10.82 -20.74
N VAL A 352 19.03 -9.77 -21.25
CA VAL A 352 17.70 -9.79 -21.86
C VAL A 352 17.81 -9.36 -23.32
N ASP A 353 16.98 -9.94 -24.18
CA ASP A 353 16.94 -9.55 -25.58
C ASP A 353 16.41 -8.12 -25.72
N THR A 354 17.23 -7.22 -26.22
CA THR A 354 16.87 -5.82 -26.49
C THR A 354 16.40 -5.57 -27.92
N ALA A 355 16.53 -6.56 -28.82
CA ALA A 355 16.16 -6.44 -30.23
C ALA A 355 14.68 -6.04 -30.45
N PRO A 356 13.72 -6.51 -29.62
CA PRO A 356 12.33 -6.08 -29.74
C PRO A 356 12.11 -4.58 -29.62
N TRP A 357 13.06 -3.83 -29.06
CA TRP A 357 12.96 -2.38 -28.85
C TRP A 357 13.62 -1.52 -29.93
N ASN A 358 14.25 -2.15 -30.95
CA ASN A 358 14.95 -1.41 -32.00
C ASN A 358 14.01 -0.51 -32.82
N ASP A 359 12.78 -0.96 -33.08
CA ASP A 359 11.75 -0.18 -33.78
C ASP A 359 11.29 1.06 -33.02
N VAL A 360 11.25 0.97 -31.69
CA VAL A 360 10.87 2.08 -30.80
C VAL A 360 11.96 3.14 -30.74
N LEU A 361 13.21 2.69 -30.76
CA LEU A 361 14.39 3.55 -30.61
C LEU A 361 14.98 4.00 -31.98
N ALA A 362 14.58 3.34 -33.06
CA ALA A 362 14.98 3.76 -34.39
C ALA A 362 14.66 5.25 -34.60
N ASP A 363 15.64 5.99 -35.02
CA ASP A 363 15.43 7.37 -35.38
C ASP A 363 14.55 7.45 -36.63
N ASN A 364 13.34 7.94 -36.48
CA ASN A 364 12.59 8.49 -37.60
C ASN A 364 13.15 9.88 -37.96
N ASN A 365 14.46 10.06 -37.83
CA ASN A 365 15.12 11.31 -38.08
C ASN A 365 15.32 11.54 -39.59
N GLY A 366 14.29 12.10 -40.19
CA GLY A 366 14.58 13.19 -41.05
C GLY A 366 14.75 14.45 -40.19
N SER A 367 15.88 14.64 -39.50
CA SER A 367 16.20 15.93 -38.89
C SER A 367 16.40 16.94 -40.03
N SER A 368 15.40 17.80 -40.23
CA SER A 368 15.40 18.87 -41.22
C SER A 368 16.37 20.01 -40.89
N ASP A 369 17.08 19.92 -39.75
CA ASP A 369 17.97 21.00 -39.26
C ASP A 369 19.47 20.69 -39.27
N GLY A 370 19.87 19.50 -39.74
CA GLY A 370 21.29 19.17 -39.92
C GLY A 370 22.13 19.02 -38.65
N SER A 371 21.54 18.98 -37.46
CA SER A 371 22.27 18.69 -36.22
C SER A 371 22.60 17.20 -36.13
N SER A 372 23.89 16.88 -35.95
CA SER A 372 24.41 15.53 -35.82
C SER A 372 24.33 14.99 -34.37
N GLU A 373 23.84 15.80 -33.45
CA GLU A 373 23.84 15.45 -32.03
C GLU A 373 22.65 14.53 -31.68
N ARG A 374 22.95 13.40 -31.08
CA ARG A 374 21.95 12.43 -30.63
C ARG A 374 21.23 12.96 -29.39
N LYS A 375 19.89 13.03 -29.43
CA LYS A 375 19.07 13.35 -28.26
C LYS A 375 19.06 12.20 -27.28
N PRO A 376 19.18 12.46 -25.94
CA PRO A 376 19.13 11.42 -24.95
C PRO A 376 17.74 10.77 -24.86
N ASN A 377 17.73 9.46 -24.67
CA ASN A 377 16.51 8.67 -24.45
C ASN A 377 16.21 8.60 -22.96
N ILE A 378 15.08 9.14 -22.53
CA ILE A 378 14.71 9.29 -21.12
C ILE A 378 13.41 8.53 -20.84
N GLY A 379 13.47 7.60 -19.90
CA GLY A 379 12.29 6.89 -19.41
C GLY A 379 11.64 7.65 -18.25
N ILE A 380 10.30 7.77 -18.26
CA ILE A 380 9.53 8.50 -17.24
C ILE A 380 8.55 7.58 -16.53
N VAL A 381 8.53 7.64 -15.18
CA VAL A 381 7.51 7.03 -14.32
C VAL A 381 7.05 8.05 -13.30
N TRP A 382 5.77 8.40 -13.30
CA TRP A 382 5.23 9.47 -12.46
C TRP A 382 4.28 9.01 -11.36
N SER A 383 3.87 7.76 -11.36
CA SER A 383 3.00 7.23 -10.30
C SER A 383 3.33 5.79 -9.92
N GLY A 384 3.06 5.45 -8.66
CA GLY A 384 3.24 4.12 -8.13
C GLY A 384 1.99 3.25 -8.22
N SER A 385 2.00 2.10 -7.54
CA SER A 385 0.83 1.22 -7.41
C SER A 385 -0.27 1.90 -6.59
N ARG A 386 -1.51 1.85 -7.08
CA ARG A 386 -2.71 2.38 -6.42
C ARG A 386 -3.01 1.71 -5.09
N THR A 387 -2.57 0.48 -4.91
CA THR A 387 -2.78 -0.30 -3.68
C THR A 387 -1.79 0.05 -2.57
N HIS A 388 -0.77 0.84 -2.86
CA HIS A 388 0.24 1.22 -1.87
C HIS A 388 -0.29 2.33 -0.96
N LEU A 389 -0.21 2.14 0.36
CA LEU A 389 -0.78 3.06 1.35
C LEU A 389 -0.26 4.51 1.22
N ASN A 390 0.99 4.70 0.81
CA ASN A 390 1.60 6.02 0.61
C ASN A 390 1.56 6.50 -0.84
N ASP A 391 0.72 5.90 -1.70
CA ASP A 391 0.70 6.22 -3.12
C ASP A 391 0.37 7.70 -3.40
N ARG A 392 -0.60 8.26 -2.67
CA ARG A 392 -0.99 9.67 -2.79
C ARG A 392 0.19 10.63 -2.61
N ASN A 393 1.08 10.38 -1.65
CA ASN A 393 2.17 11.28 -1.32
C ASN A 393 3.35 11.16 -2.29
N ARG A 394 3.59 9.94 -2.86
CA ARG A 394 4.75 9.66 -3.72
C ARG A 394 4.47 9.78 -5.21
N SER A 395 3.21 9.90 -5.62
CA SER A 395 2.80 9.94 -7.03
C SER A 395 2.51 11.36 -7.48
N MET A 396 2.88 11.67 -8.72
CA MET A 396 2.54 12.91 -9.43
C MET A 396 1.42 12.65 -10.46
N THR A 397 0.90 13.72 -11.06
CA THR A 397 0.15 13.66 -12.31
C THR A 397 1.10 13.90 -13.48
N LEU A 398 0.75 13.39 -14.66
CA LEU A 398 1.53 13.66 -15.87
C LEU A 398 1.53 15.16 -16.22
N GLU A 399 0.45 15.88 -15.90
CA GLU A 399 0.34 17.32 -16.06
C GLU A 399 1.42 18.09 -15.27
N GLN A 400 1.73 17.64 -14.04
CA GLN A 400 2.79 18.25 -13.23
C GLN A 400 4.18 18.13 -13.88
N LEU A 401 4.40 17.15 -14.74
CA LEU A 401 5.67 16.91 -15.44
C LEU A 401 5.79 17.67 -16.78
N LEU A 402 4.76 18.36 -17.23
CA LEU A 402 4.79 19.08 -18.51
C LEU A 402 6.04 19.94 -18.72
N PRO A 403 6.58 20.66 -17.71
CA PRO A 403 7.80 21.45 -17.90
C PRO A 403 9.04 20.64 -18.28
N LEU A 404 9.09 19.33 -18.01
CA LEU A 404 10.22 18.48 -18.37
C LEU A 404 10.28 18.24 -19.88
N PHE A 405 9.12 18.17 -20.52
CA PHE A 405 9.00 17.82 -21.94
C PHE A 405 9.41 18.94 -22.90
N ASP A 406 9.76 20.12 -22.39
CA ASP A 406 10.38 21.18 -23.18
C ASP A 406 11.91 20.98 -23.31
N ALA A 407 12.52 20.00 -22.62
CA ALA A 407 13.92 19.67 -22.77
C ALA A 407 14.19 18.99 -24.13
N ASP A 408 15.38 19.19 -24.67
CA ASP A 408 15.80 18.59 -25.95
C ASP A 408 16.21 17.12 -25.73
N ALA A 409 15.21 16.25 -25.54
CA ALA A 409 15.34 14.83 -25.26
C ALA A 409 14.19 14.05 -25.90
N ARG A 410 14.32 12.72 -25.95
CA ARG A 410 13.25 11.80 -26.35
C ARG A 410 12.69 11.14 -25.10
N PHE A 411 11.41 11.29 -24.86
CA PHE A 411 10.77 10.77 -23.65
C PHE A 411 9.93 9.53 -23.93
N PHE A 412 9.99 8.57 -23.01
CA PHE A 412 9.28 7.29 -23.08
C PHE A 412 8.53 7.04 -21.77
N ALA A 413 7.24 6.80 -21.84
CA ALA A 413 6.43 6.45 -20.67
C ALA A 413 6.66 4.98 -20.29
N LEU A 414 7.31 4.76 -19.14
CA LEU A 414 7.52 3.44 -18.53
C LEU A 414 6.43 3.13 -17.47
N GLN A 415 5.28 3.76 -17.57
CA GLN A 415 4.20 3.69 -16.60
C GLN A 415 3.23 2.56 -16.96
N PRO A 416 3.28 1.38 -16.29
CA PRO A 416 2.44 0.23 -16.69
C PRO A 416 0.94 0.47 -16.48
N ASP A 417 0.58 1.18 -15.39
CA ASP A 417 -0.81 1.53 -15.06
C ASP A 417 -1.03 3.04 -15.21
N ILE A 418 -1.49 3.44 -16.39
CA ILE A 418 -1.83 4.83 -16.67
C ILE A 418 -3.20 5.16 -16.08
N ARG A 419 -3.22 6.14 -15.19
CA ARG A 419 -4.45 6.57 -14.51
C ARG A 419 -5.36 7.33 -15.45
N GLU A 420 -6.66 7.24 -15.24
CA GLU A 420 -7.68 7.92 -16.05
C GLU A 420 -7.38 9.42 -16.19
N ARG A 421 -7.03 10.07 -15.09
CA ARG A 421 -6.70 11.50 -15.06
C ARG A 421 -5.49 11.91 -15.92
N ASP A 422 -4.63 10.97 -16.29
CA ASP A 422 -3.39 11.21 -17.03
C ASP A 422 -3.53 10.89 -18.53
N ARG A 423 -4.61 10.21 -18.95
CA ARG A 423 -4.79 9.71 -20.33
C ARG A 423 -4.87 10.80 -21.38
N ASP A 424 -5.65 11.85 -21.10
CA ASP A 424 -5.80 12.96 -22.06
C ASP A 424 -4.48 13.70 -22.26
N THR A 425 -3.74 13.95 -21.16
CA THR A 425 -2.42 14.59 -21.22
C THR A 425 -1.43 13.71 -21.99
N LEU A 426 -1.44 12.39 -21.75
CA LEU A 426 -0.58 11.45 -22.47
C LEU A 426 -0.87 11.46 -23.97
N ALA A 427 -2.15 11.35 -24.36
CA ALA A 427 -2.56 11.37 -25.77
C ALA A 427 -2.14 12.66 -26.48
N GLN A 428 -2.25 13.81 -25.81
CA GLN A 428 -1.78 15.10 -26.36
C GLN A 428 -0.26 15.12 -26.56
N LEU A 429 0.52 14.59 -25.61
CA LEU A 429 1.98 14.52 -25.71
C LEU A 429 2.44 13.56 -26.81
N GLU A 430 1.73 12.44 -26.99
CA GLU A 430 1.99 11.49 -28.08
C GLU A 430 1.70 12.11 -29.44
N GLN A 431 0.55 12.78 -29.61
CA GLN A 431 0.20 13.48 -30.87
C GLN A 431 1.25 14.54 -31.26
N ARG A 432 1.86 15.18 -30.27
CA ARG A 432 2.95 16.15 -30.46
C ARG A 432 4.32 15.49 -30.71
N GLY A 433 4.42 14.16 -30.59
CA GLY A 433 5.67 13.43 -30.70
C GLY A 433 6.66 13.68 -29.54
N VAL A 434 6.18 14.19 -28.40
CA VAL A 434 7.00 14.61 -27.25
C VAL A 434 7.26 13.46 -26.28
N LEU A 435 6.23 12.64 -26.00
CA LEU A 435 6.31 11.47 -25.15
C LEU A 435 5.77 10.27 -25.91
N ARG A 436 6.51 9.17 -25.93
CA ARG A 436 6.07 7.92 -26.56
C ARG A 436 5.65 6.93 -25.48
N ASP A 437 4.41 6.45 -25.56
CA ASP A 437 3.93 5.40 -24.66
C ASP A 437 4.46 4.03 -25.10
N VAL A 438 5.14 3.34 -24.17
CA VAL A 438 5.63 1.97 -24.37
C VAL A 438 5.01 0.99 -23.39
N SER A 439 4.08 1.45 -22.55
CA SER A 439 3.49 0.68 -21.45
C SER A 439 2.88 -0.65 -21.88
N ALA A 440 2.19 -0.67 -23.03
CA ALA A 440 1.55 -1.87 -23.55
C ALA A 440 2.54 -3.01 -23.91
N ARG A 441 3.83 -2.71 -24.01
CA ARG A 441 4.90 -3.68 -24.31
C ARG A 441 5.68 -4.12 -23.05
N LEU A 442 5.38 -3.53 -21.90
CA LEU A 442 6.02 -3.85 -20.60
C LEU A 442 5.20 -4.91 -19.86
N SER A 443 5.22 -6.15 -20.33
CA SER A 443 4.42 -7.24 -19.76
C SER A 443 4.98 -7.79 -18.45
N ASN A 444 6.29 -7.64 -18.23
CA ASN A 444 7.01 -8.10 -17.04
C ASN A 444 8.29 -7.29 -16.83
N PHE A 445 9.03 -7.57 -15.77
CA PHE A 445 10.25 -6.83 -15.45
C PHE A 445 11.44 -7.14 -16.37
N ALA A 446 11.44 -8.26 -17.12
CA ALA A 446 12.47 -8.51 -18.13
C ALA A 446 12.28 -7.56 -19.33
N ASP A 447 11.04 -7.34 -19.79
CA ASP A 447 10.75 -6.36 -20.83
C ASP A 447 11.16 -4.96 -20.41
N THR A 448 10.83 -4.60 -19.16
CA THR A 448 11.20 -3.29 -18.58
C THR A 448 12.72 -3.12 -18.48
N ALA A 449 13.45 -4.17 -18.04
CA ALA A 449 14.91 -4.15 -17.97
C ALA A 449 15.55 -4.03 -19.36
N ALA A 450 15.02 -4.77 -20.34
CA ALA A 450 15.48 -4.70 -21.74
C ALA A 450 15.35 -3.28 -22.28
N PHE A 451 14.22 -2.63 -22.03
CA PHE A 451 14.04 -1.25 -22.49
C PHE A 451 14.92 -0.24 -21.73
N ILE A 452 14.96 -0.34 -20.38
CA ILE A 452 15.82 0.50 -19.53
C ILE A 452 17.29 0.41 -19.97
N SER A 453 17.77 -0.78 -20.37
CA SER A 453 19.14 -0.98 -20.83
C SER A 453 19.52 -0.11 -22.05
N ARG A 454 18.54 0.32 -22.83
CA ARG A 454 18.69 1.16 -24.02
C ARG A 454 18.48 2.65 -23.75
N LEU A 455 18.12 3.02 -22.52
CA LEU A 455 17.93 4.42 -22.13
C LEU A 455 19.23 5.03 -21.59
N ASP A 456 19.32 6.34 -21.69
CA ASP A 456 20.43 7.13 -21.14
C ASP A 456 20.13 7.54 -19.70
N LEU A 457 18.83 7.72 -19.36
CA LEU A 457 18.37 8.12 -18.05
C LEU A 457 16.97 7.57 -17.76
N VAL A 458 16.70 7.24 -16.51
CA VAL A 458 15.34 7.01 -15.99
C VAL A 458 15.00 8.08 -14.96
N ILE A 459 13.85 8.76 -15.12
CA ILE A 459 13.28 9.66 -14.12
C ILE A 459 12.04 8.98 -13.55
N SER A 460 12.02 8.73 -12.27
CA SER A 460 10.94 7.98 -11.62
C SER A 460 10.59 8.57 -10.26
N VAL A 461 9.32 8.52 -9.89
CA VAL A 461 8.96 8.57 -8.47
C VAL A 461 9.44 7.29 -7.78
N ASP A 462 9.30 7.21 -6.46
CA ASP A 462 9.67 6.02 -5.66
C ASP A 462 8.86 4.78 -6.07
N THR A 463 9.38 4.00 -7.01
CA THR A 463 8.73 2.81 -7.58
C THR A 463 9.73 1.67 -7.83
N ALA A 464 9.21 0.47 -8.14
CA ALA A 464 10.03 -0.68 -8.53
C ALA A 464 10.92 -0.40 -9.75
N VAL A 465 10.49 0.49 -10.68
CA VAL A 465 11.29 0.88 -11.86
C VAL A 465 12.53 1.65 -11.45
N ALA A 466 12.45 2.52 -10.43
CA ALA A 466 13.62 3.21 -9.88
C ALA A 466 14.64 2.21 -9.31
N HIS A 467 14.16 1.21 -8.56
CA HIS A 467 15.00 0.13 -8.02
C HIS A 467 15.61 -0.74 -9.12
N LEU A 468 14.84 -1.05 -10.17
CA LEU A 468 15.34 -1.80 -11.32
C LEU A 468 16.44 -1.04 -12.04
N ALA A 469 16.23 0.24 -12.38
CA ALA A 469 17.23 1.07 -13.04
C ALA A 469 18.52 1.17 -12.20
N GLY A 470 18.38 1.37 -10.88
CA GLY A 470 19.50 1.39 -9.95
C GLY A 470 20.26 0.05 -9.89
N ALA A 471 19.56 -1.08 -9.85
CA ALA A 471 20.14 -2.43 -9.83
C ALA A 471 20.89 -2.77 -11.13
N LEU A 472 20.41 -2.29 -12.27
CA LEU A 472 21.04 -2.38 -13.59
C LEU A 472 22.22 -1.39 -13.78
N GLY A 473 22.47 -0.51 -12.81
CA GLY A 473 23.52 0.50 -12.90
C GLY A 473 23.23 1.65 -13.88
N LYS A 474 21.96 1.81 -14.28
CA LYS A 474 21.55 2.91 -15.16
C LYS A 474 21.41 4.20 -14.37
N PRO A 475 21.77 5.37 -14.96
CA PRO A 475 21.47 6.66 -14.37
C PRO A 475 19.99 6.74 -14.04
N VAL A 476 19.67 7.05 -12.77
CA VAL A 476 18.28 7.17 -12.32
C VAL A 476 18.12 8.41 -11.44
N TRP A 477 17.15 9.23 -11.78
CA TRP A 477 16.73 10.40 -11.00
C TRP A 477 15.41 10.07 -10.32
N ILE A 478 15.40 10.22 -9.01
CA ILE A 478 14.26 9.79 -8.20
C ILE A 478 13.61 11.01 -7.57
N ALA A 479 12.38 11.27 -7.98
CA ALA A 479 11.53 12.31 -7.40
C ALA A 479 10.90 11.79 -6.11
N LEU A 480 11.19 12.45 -5.00
CA LEU A 480 10.80 12.02 -3.65
C LEU A 480 9.83 13.01 -3.00
N PRO A 481 8.82 12.51 -2.28
CA PRO A 481 7.94 13.35 -1.48
C PRO A 481 8.70 14.02 -0.33
N PHE A 482 8.06 14.98 0.32
CA PHE A 482 8.59 15.68 1.50
C PHE A 482 9.03 14.70 2.60
N MET A 483 8.19 13.69 2.87
CA MET A 483 8.55 12.55 3.72
C MET A 483 8.72 11.31 2.84
N PRO A 484 9.98 10.95 2.51
CA PRO A 484 10.26 9.80 1.67
C PRO A 484 10.17 8.49 2.44
N ASP A 485 10.17 7.38 1.73
CA ASP A 485 10.43 6.08 2.33
C ASP A 485 11.82 6.05 3.01
N TRP A 486 11.95 5.27 4.06
CA TRP A 486 13.17 5.15 4.86
C TRP A 486 14.42 4.79 4.03
N ARG A 487 14.25 4.14 2.88
CA ARG A 487 15.34 3.73 1.96
C ARG A 487 16.12 4.93 1.45
N TRP A 488 15.43 6.03 1.22
CA TRP A 488 16.00 7.22 0.62
C TRP A 488 16.63 8.18 1.64
N GLN A 489 16.45 7.91 2.93
CA GLN A 489 16.98 8.73 4.02
C GLN A 489 16.60 10.22 3.92
N LEU A 490 17.23 11.05 4.73
CA LEU A 490 16.97 12.49 4.80
C LEU A 490 18.20 13.28 4.29
N ALA A 491 17.96 14.53 3.90
CA ALA A 491 18.97 15.56 3.68
C ALA A 491 20.16 15.17 2.78
N ARG A 492 19.92 14.29 1.76
CA ARG A 492 20.96 13.92 0.80
C ARG A 492 20.39 13.87 -0.62
N SER A 493 21.24 14.15 -1.61
CA SER A 493 20.93 14.12 -3.04
C SER A 493 21.39 12.83 -3.73
N ASP A 494 22.09 11.94 -3.02
CA ASP A 494 22.52 10.61 -3.45
C ASP A 494 21.85 9.52 -2.59
N THR A 495 22.13 8.26 -2.86
CA THR A 495 21.69 7.14 -2.01
C THR A 495 22.80 6.11 -1.84
N PRO A 496 22.92 5.48 -0.67
CA PRO A 496 23.89 4.40 -0.49
C PRO A 496 23.52 3.12 -1.23
N TRP A 497 22.29 3.03 -1.77
CA TRP A 497 21.80 1.85 -2.46
C TRP A 497 22.26 1.76 -3.92
N TYR A 498 22.36 2.89 -4.62
CA TYR A 498 22.64 2.93 -6.06
C TYR A 498 23.61 4.07 -6.39
N ALA A 499 24.78 3.73 -6.93
CA ALA A 499 25.84 4.70 -7.22
C ALA A 499 25.42 5.77 -8.24
N ASN A 500 24.54 5.40 -9.18
CA ASN A 500 24.12 6.23 -10.29
C ASN A 500 22.76 6.92 -10.04
N ALA A 501 22.28 6.90 -8.80
CA ALA A 501 21.03 7.54 -8.45
C ALA A 501 21.25 8.97 -7.94
N ARG A 502 20.39 9.88 -8.40
CA ARG A 502 20.27 11.25 -7.88
C ARG A 502 18.86 11.47 -7.36
N LEU A 503 18.75 12.07 -6.16
CA LEU A 503 17.49 12.27 -5.45
C LEU A 503 17.06 13.74 -5.54
N PHE A 504 15.80 13.95 -5.93
CA PHE A 504 15.14 15.25 -6.02
C PHE A 504 13.99 15.26 -5.02
N ARG A 505 13.98 16.19 -4.07
CA ARG A 505 13.10 16.12 -2.90
C ARG A 505 12.13 17.29 -2.86
N GLN A 506 10.88 17.02 -2.53
CA GLN A 506 9.95 18.08 -2.17
C GLN A 506 10.47 18.89 -0.99
N THR A 507 10.44 20.22 -1.10
CA THR A 507 10.74 21.14 0.01
C THR A 507 9.49 21.50 0.81
N ARG A 508 8.32 21.31 0.23
CA ARG A 508 7.01 21.47 0.85
C ARG A 508 6.15 20.25 0.55
N ARG A 509 5.40 19.83 1.56
CA ARG A 509 4.49 18.71 1.41
C ARG A 509 3.42 19.03 0.35
N ASP A 510 3.09 18.02 -0.46
CA ASP A 510 2.10 18.08 -1.56
C ASP A 510 2.45 19.10 -2.68
N ASP A 511 3.65 19.67 -2.70
CA ASP A 511 4.12 20.60 -3.73
C ASP A 511 5.32 20.02 -4.50
N TRP A 512 5.09 19.60 -5.73
CA TRP A 512 6.10 19.03 -6.62
C TRP A 512 6.84 20.08 -7.48
N SER A 513 6.45 21.36 -7.40
CA SER A 513 6.96 22.41 -8.29
C SER A 513 8.49 22.57 -8.21
N ASN A 514 9.06 22.53 -7.00
CA ASN A 514 10.51 22.60 -6.84
C ASN A 514 11.22 21.40 -7.44
N VAL A 515 10.66 20.18 -7.26
CA VAL A 515 11.24 18.92 -7.80
C VAL A 515 11.26 18.96 -9.31
N VAL A 516 10.15 19.35 -9.95
CA VAL A 516 10.04 19.47 -11.40
C VAL A 516 10.98 20.52 -11.94
N GLY A 517 11.10 21.68 -11.26
CA GLY A 517 12.05 22.73 -11.62
C GLY A 517 13.52 22.27 -11.54
N GLU A 518 13.89 21.54 -10.48
CA GLU A 518 15.24 21.00 -10.31
C GLU A 518 15.54 19.89 -11.34
N LEU A 519 14.58 19.01 -11.63
CA LEU A 519 14.68 17.98 -12.68
C LEU A 519 14.89 18.65 -14.05
N ARG A 520 14.11 19.68 -14.37
CA ARG A 520 14.25 20.42 -15.62
C ARG A 520 15.63 21.07 -15.75
N ALA A 521 16.08 21.78 -14.75
CA ALA A 521 17.40 22.41 -14.75
C ALA A 521 18.53 21.36 -14.88
N ALA A 522 18.36 20.18 -14.28
CA ALA A 522 19.32 19.09 -14.41
C ALA A 522 19.31 18.47 -15.83
N LEU A 523 18.15 18.39 -16.49
CA LEU A 523 18.04 17.93 -17.88
C LEU A 523 18.74 18.89 -18.84
N ASP A 524 18.57 20.20 -18.65
CA ASP A 524 19.22 21.23 -19.49
C ASP A 524 20.76 21.22 -19.32
N ALA A 525 21.25 20.70 -18.19
CA ALA A 525 22.67 20.60 -17.89
C ALA A 525 23.28 19.23 -18.26
N LEU A 526 22.51 18.29 -18.84
CA LEU A 526 23.07 17.02 -19.29
C LEU A 526 24.12 17.24 -20.40
N PRO A 527 25.29 16.56 -20.32
CA PRO A 527 26.25 16.58 -21.41
C PRO A 527 25.58 16.10 -22.69
N ARG A 528 25.85 16.79 -23.80
CA ARG A 528 25.50 16.37 -25.16
C ARG A 528 26.72 15.72 -25.76
N ASP A 529 26.64 14.41 -25.97
CA ASP A 529 27.71 13.62 -26.63
C ASP A 529 27.59 13.67 -28.15
#